data_9518c86188f51264fb27f68aa9c6554f
#
_entry.id   9518c86188f51264fb27f68aa9c6554f
#
_cell.length_a   1.000
_cell.length_b   1.000
_cell.length_c   1.000
_cell.angle_alpha   90.00
_cell.angle_beta   90.00
_cell.angle_gamma   90.00
#
_symmetry.space_group_name_H-M   'P 1'
#
loop_
_entity.id
_entity.type
_entity.pdbx_description
1 polymer ?
#
loop_
_entity_poly.entity_id
_entity_poly.type
_entity_poly.pdbx_seq_one_letter_code
_entity_poly.pdbx_strand_id
1 'polypeptide(L)'
;MKTKAPQPPALNRNRLVTYNQVRGIFGFTESHNIGCQAFPAVQAAPSFSSAFPVPLGGTPDRPCLIPCAIDQDAYFRMTRDVAPRMKLRKPALIHSRFFPGLQGPGGKMSSSSETSAIFVTDTPKQVKKKINGCFSGGQMTKELQEIHGANIQVDVPYQYLTFFMEDDEELKRIGETEYAAGRMLTGEVKKILIGILTQMTKDHQDARAAVTDETVRRFMAVRPIDGSDERGSVQPPSPGV
;
A
#
# COMPACT_ATOMS: atom_id res chain seq x y z
N MET A 1 6.70 44.57 15.47
CA MET A 1 7.20 43.43 14.68
C MET A 1 6.01 42.60 14.20
N LYS A 2 5.71 42.57 12.90
CA LYS A 2 4.64 41.74 12.35
C LYS A 2 5.18 40.29 12.32
N THR A 3 4.71 39.45 13.21
CA THR A 3 4.97 38.01 13.16
C THR A 3 4.38 37.46 11.87
N LYS A 4 5.26 37.12 10.93
CA LYS A 4 4.88 36.49 9.68
C LYS A 4 4.24 35.13 10.00
N ALA A 5 2.97 34.96 9.68
CA ALA A 5 2.30 33.66 9.86
C ALA A 5 3.16 32.54 9.25
N PRO A 6 3.30 31.40 9.93
CA PRO A 6 4.10 30.29 9.40
C PRO A 6 3.51 29.86 8.05
N GLN A 7 4.32 29.94 7.00
CA GLN A 7 3.91 29.49 5.66
C GLN A 7 3.71 27.99 5.67
N PRO A 8 2.68 27.49 4.95
CA PRO A 8 2.49 26.05 4.81
C PRO A 8 3.77 25.35 4.33
N PRO A 9 4.11 24.17 4.86
CA PRO A 9 5.36 23.46 4.50
C PRO A 9 5.54 23.23 2.98
N ALA A 10 4.45 23.07 2.23
CA ALA A 10 4.48 22.92 0.77
C ALA A 10 5.04 24.16 0.04
N LEU A 11 4.65 25.38 0.45
CA LEU A 11 5.11 26.62 -0.16
C LEU A 11 6.61 26.88 0.08
N ASN A 12 7.13 26.52 1.25
CA ASN A 12 8.55 26.66 1.54
C ASN A 12 9.41 25.73 0.69
N ARG A 13 8.92 24.56 0.29
CA ARG A 13 9.65 23.61 -0.55
C ARG A 13 9.79 24.07 -1.99
N ASN A 14 8.76 24.67 -2.57
CA ASN A 14 8.80 25.20 -3.92
C ASN A 14 9.91 26.23 -4.13
N ARG A 15 10.42 26.85 -3.04
CA ARG A 15 11.55 27.78 -3.09
C ARG A 15 12.91 27.09 -2.97
N LEU A 16 12.96 25.83 -2.56
CA LEU A 16 14.20 25.09 -2.29
C LEU A 16 14.58 24.12 -3.42
N VAL A 17 13.69 23.91 -4.37
CA VAL A 17 13.91 23.02 -5.52
C VAL A 17 13.69 23.81 -6.79
N THR A 18 14.63 23.73 -7.72
CA THR A 18 14.52 24.43 -9.00
C THR A 18 13.64 23.63 -9.97
N TYR A 19 13.09 24.33 -10.96
CA TYR A 19 12.38 23.72 -12.08
C TYR A 19 13.20 22.60 -12.77
N ASN A 20 14.47 22.88 -13.04
CA ASN A 20 15.36 21.91 -13.70
C ASN A 20 15.61 20.66 -12.86
N GLN A 21 15.69 20.80 -11.52
CA GLN A 21 15.78 19.62 -10.63
C GLN A 21 14.52 18.75 -10.70
N VAL A 22 13.33 19.36 -10.63
CA VAL A 22 12.05 18.63 -10.76
C VAL A 22 11.96 17.95 -12.13
N ARG A 23 12.27 18.68 -13.19
CA ARG A 23 12.29 18.18 -14.57
C ARG A 23 13.24 16.97 -14.70
N GLY A 24 14.45 17.07 -14.17
CA GLY A 24 15.45 16.00 -14.27
C GLY A 24 15.10 14.76 -13.44
N ILE A 25 14.49 14.94 -12.26
CA ILE A 25 14.10 13.84 -11.38
C ILE A 25 12.90 13.05 -11.95
N PHE A 26 11.90 13.78 -12.49
CA PHE A 26 10.61 13.18 -12.87
C PHE A 26 10.44 13.03 -14.40
N GLY A 27 11.41 13.44 -15.19
CA GLY A 27 11.35 13.34 -16.65
C GLY A 27 10.31 14.26 -17.30
N PHE A 28 9.91 15.35 -16.63
CA PHE A 28 8.92 16.27 -17.18
C PHE A 28 9.46 17.02 -18.40
N THR A 29 8.61 17.21 -19.40
CA THR A 29 8.85 18.00 -20.60
C THR A 29 8.06 19.31 -20.53
N GLU A 30 8.27 20.19 -21.48
CA GLU A 30 7.57 21.47 -21.58
C GLU A 30 6.06 21.32 -21.83
N SER A 31 5.65 20.19 -22.39
CA SER A 31 4.23 19.85 -22.62
C SER A 31 3.48 19.36 -21.39
N HIS A 32 4.17 19.06 -20.28
CA HIS A 32 3.50 18.68 -19.05
C HIS A 32 2.85 19.89 -18.39
N ASN A 33 1.62 19.68 -17.88
CA ASN A 33 0.90 20.75 -17.21
C ASN A 33 1.57 21.16 -15.89
N ILE A 34 1.27 22.38 -15.43
CA ILE A 34 1.88 22.94 -14.22
C ILE A 34 1.55 22.13 -12.95
N GLY A 35 0.45 21.40 -12.94
CA GLY A 35 0.06 20.51 -11.83
C GLY A 35 1.09 19.40 -11.61
N CYS A 36 1.62 18.81 -12.68
CA CYS A 36 2.69 17.80 -12.60
C CYS A 36 3.94 18.38 -11.91
N GLN A 37 4.28 19.63 -12.21
CA GLN A 37 5.45 20.28 -11.65
C GLN A 37 5.26 20.74 -10.19
N ALA A 38 4.04 21.08 -9.80
CA ALA A 38 3.71 21.48 -8.43
C ALA A 38 3.52 20.26 -7.48
N PHE A 39 3.12 19.11 -8.03
CA PHE A 39 2.77 17.91 -7.28
C PHE A 39 3.88 17.39 -6.35
N PRO A 40 5.18 17.38 -6.72
CA PRO A 40 6.24 16.91 -5.83
C PRO A 40 6.27 17.61 -4.46
N ALA A 41 5.92 18.89 -4.40
CA ALA A 41 5.84 19.60 -3.12
C ALA A 41 4.61 19.19 -2.29
N VAL A 42 3.51 18.88 -2.94
CA VAL A 42 2.27 18.36 -2.29
C VAL A 42 2.53 16.96 -1.76
N GLN A 43 3.10 16.07 -2.57
CA GLN A 43 3.44 14.69 -2.19
C GLN A 43 4.42 14.65 -1.00
N ALA A 44 5.32 15.62 -0.91
CA ALA A 44 6.26 15.70 0.17
C ALA A 44 5.67 16.28 1.48
N ALA A 45 4.51 16.94 1.46
CA ALA A 45 3.95 17.63 2.63
C ALA A 45 3.72 16.72 3.85
N PRO A 46 3.16 15.51 3.70
CA PRO A 46 2.90 14.60 4.82
C PRO A 46 4.17 14.11 5.54
N SER A 47 5.35 14.28 4.95
CA SER A 47 6.62 13.87 5.55
C SER A 47 7.04 14.70 6.76
N PHE A 48 6.32 15.77 7.08
CA PHE A 48 6.70 16.67 8.16
C PHE A 48 5.53 16.89 9.11
N SER A 49 5.78 16.71 10.40
CA SER A 49 4.80 16.90 11.47
C SER A 49 4.16 18.29 11.45
N SER A 50 4.90 19.30 10.99
CA SER A 50 4.40 20.66 10.83
C SER A 50 3.26 20.82 9.81
N ALA A 51 3.02 19.81 8.95
CA ALA A 51 1.85 19.77 8.07
C ALA A 51 0.54 19.43 8.80
N PHE A 52 0.65 18.90 10.03
CA PHE A 52 -0.48 18.41 10.83
C PHE A 52 -0.49 19.05 12.23
N PRO A 53 -0.64 20.37 12.33
CA PRO A 53 -0.51 21.05 13.62
C PRO A 53 -1.61 20.65 14.62
N VAL A 54 -2.83 20.37 14.14
CA VAL A 54 -3.98 20.03 14.99
C VAL A 54 -3.79 18.67 15.67
N PRO A 55 -3.61 17.55 14.93
CA PRO A 55 -3.50 16.23 15.55
C PRO A 55 -2.17 16.02 16.28
N LEU A 56 -1.11 16.76 15.93
CA LEU A 56 0.23 16.58 16.50
C LEU A 56 0.60 17.68 17.52
N GLY A 57 -0.37 18.47 17.99
CA GLY A 57 -0.19 19.43 19.08
C GLY A 57 0.84 20.54 18.78
N GLY A 58 1.09 20.85 17.49
CA GLY A 58 2.06 21.87 17.10
C GLY A 58 3.52 21.52 17.37
N THR A 59 3.85 20.28 17.74
CA THR A 59 5.23 19.82 17.95
C THR A 59 6.00 19.87 16.62
N PRO A 60 7.03 20.71 16.48
CA PRO A 60 7.52 21.10 15.16
C PRO A 60 8.40 20.06 14.46
N ASP A 61 8.94 19.07 15.15
CA ASP A 61 9.97 18.18 14.58
C ASP A 61 9.84 16.73 15.08
N ARG A 62 8.67 16.13 14.93
CA ARG A 62 8.50 14.69 15.19
C ARG A 62 9.12 13.88 14.06
N PRO A 63 9.82 12.77 14.35
CA PRO A 63 10.23 11.81 13.34
C PRO A 63 9.03 11.30 12.55
N CYS A 64 9.20 11.13 11.23
CA CYS A 64 8.17 10.63 10.35
C CYS A 64 8.64 9.38 9.63
N LEU A 65 7.81 8.34 9.63
CA LEU A 65 8.00 7.12 8.87
C LEU A 65 6.94 7.08 7.76
N ILE A 66 7.38 6.92 6.51
CA ILE A 66 6.53 6.89 5.33
C ILE A 66 6.57 5.49 4.72
N PRO A 67 5.53 4.68 4.88
CA PRO A 67 5.35 3.49 4.06
C PRO A 67 4.89 3.91 2.66
N CYS A 68 5.61 3.48 1.63
CA CYS A 68 5.29 3.82 0.25
C CYS A 68 5.79 2.74 -0.72
N ALA A 69 5.20 2.70 -1.91
CA ALA A 69 5.73 1.88 -2.98
C ALA A 69 7.02 2.49 -3.56
N ILE A 70 7.85 1.66 -4.20
CA ILE A 70 9.17 2.05 -4.68
C ILE A 70 9.13 3.16 -5.74
N ASP A 71 8.05 3.27 -6.51
CA ASP A 71 7.84 4.33 -7.51
C ASP A 71 7.75 5.74 -6.89
N GLN A 72 7.46 5.83 -5.60
CA GLN A 72 7.40 7.07 -4.84
C GLN A 72 8.78 7.53 -4.34
N ASP A 73 9.82 6.72 -4.48
CA ASP A 73 11.17 6.99 -3.93
C ASP A 73 11.73 8.34 -4.40
N ALA A 74 11.56 8.68 -5.67
CA ALA A 74 12.06 9.93 -6.23
C ALA A 74 11.52 11.19 -5.51
N TYR A 75 10.24 11.18 -5.13
CA TYR A 75 9.62 12.27 -4.36
C TYR A 75 10.23 12.40 -2.96
N PHE A 76 10.42 11.28 -2.29
CA PHE A 76 10.94 11.27 -0.92
C PHE A 76 12.45 11.46 -0.86
N ARG A 77 13.18 11.06 -1.90
CA ARG A 77 14.60 11.38 -2.03
C ARG A 77 14.79 12.90 -2.12
N MET A 78 14.05 13.57 -3.01
CA MET A 78 14.02 15.03 -3.08
C MET A 78 13.59 15.66 -1.74
N THR A 79 12.59 15.09 -1.07
CA THR A 79 12.11 15.58 0.24
C THR A 79 13.23 15.50 1.30
N ARG A 80 13.98 14.41 1.33
CA ARG A 80 15.11 14.22 2.25
C ARG A 80 16.26 15.20 1.98
N ASP A 81 16.48 15.57 0.73
CA ASP A 81 17.52 16.54 0.34
C ASP A 81 17.17 17.96 0.79
N VAL A 82 15.90 18.33 0.76
CA VAL A 82 15.47 19.67 1.19
C VAL A 82 15.22 19.79 2.70
N ALA A 83 14.96 18.69 3.41
CA ALA A 83 14.63 18.70 4.83
C ALA A 83 15.64 19.46 5.70
N PRO A 84 16.97 19.27 5.58
CA PRO A 84 17.96 20.03 6.35
C PRO A 84 17.92 21.53 6.06
N ARG A 85 17.66 21.92 4.80
CA ARG A 85 17.55 23.33 4.41
C ARG A 85 16.31 24.00 5.00
N MET A 86 15.29 23.21 5.36
CA MET A 86 14.10 23.63 6.09
C MET A 86 14.30 23.55 7.62
N LYS A 87 15.46 23.10 8.09
CA LYS A 87 15.75 22.80 9.51
C LYS A 87 14.78 21.75 10.09
N LEU A 88 14.36 20.77 9.28
CA LEU A 88 13.49 19.66 9.65
C LEU A 88 14.23 18.33 9.55
N ARG A 89 13.77 17.31 10.28
CA ARG A 89 14.30 15.96 10.21
C ARG A 89 13.97 15.32 8.85
N LYS A 90 14.88 14.51 8.35
CA LYS A 90 14.64 13.69 7.16
C LYS A 90 13.64 12.59 7.53
N PRO A 91 12.58 12.39 6.74
CA PRO A 91 11.69 11.24 6.96
C PRO A 91 12.42 9.93 6.72
N ALA A 92 12.04 8.89 7.45
CA ALA A 92 12.39 7.50 7.15
C ALA A 92 11.36 6.91 6.19
N LEU A 93 11.77 5.91 5.40
CA LEU A 93 10.92 5.27 4.40
C LEU A 93 10.92 3.77 4.59
N ILE A 94 9.76 3.15 4.37
CA ILE A 94 9.63 1.71 4.16
C ILE A 94 9.06 1.52 2.76
N HIS A 95 9.85 0.92 1.87
CA HIS A 95 9.39 0.62 0.52
C HIS A 95 8.67 -0.72 0.48
N SER A 96 7.46 -0.73 -0.06
CA SER A 96 6.71 -1.94 -0.38
C SER A 96 6.94 -2.35 -1.83
N ARG A 97 6.82 -3.64 -2.10
CA ARG A 97 6.75 -4.17 -3.46
C ARG A 97 5.37 -3.85 -4.07
N PHE A 98 5.31 -3.82 -5.40
CA PHE A 98 4.04 -3.74 -6.10
C PHE A 98 3.25 -5.04 -5.95
N PHE A 99 1.98 -4.87 -5.70
CA PHE A 99 1.01 -5.95 -5.71
C PHE A 99 0.53 -6.16 -7.16
N PRO A 100 0.64 -7.37 -7.74
CA PRO A 100 0.29 -7.58 -9.13
C PRO A 100 -1.22 -7.50 -9.36
N GLY A 101 -1.63 -6.96 -10.51
CA GLY A 101 -3.02 -7.08 -10.96
C GLY A 101 -3.36 -8.52 -11.33
N LEU A 102 -4.64 -8.89 -11.29
CA LEU A 102 -5.10 -10.25 -11.59
C LEU A 102 -4.81 -10.70 -13.02
N GLN A 103 -4.56 -9.76 -13.95
CA GLN A 103 -4.21 -10.04 -15.34
C GLN A 103 -2.73 -10.43 -15.53
N GLY A 104 -1.93 -10.42 -14.48
CA GLY A 104 -0.52 -10.81 -14.53
C GLY A 104 0.45 -9.68 -14.87
N PRO A 105 1.67 -10.03 -15.29
CA PRO A 105 2.72 -9.06 -15.56
C PRO A 105 2.29 -7.98 -16.56
N GLY A 106 2.49 -6.70 -16.17
CA GLY A 106 2.08 -5.56 -16.99
C GLY A 106 0.61 -5.15 -16.88
N GLY A 107 -0.22 -5.95 -16.22
CA GLY A 107 -1.60 -5.58 -15.89
C GLY A 107 -1.65 -4.52 -14.80
N LYS A 108 -2.30 -3.38 -15.06
CA LYS A 108 -2.50 -2.34 -14.06
C LYS A 108 -3.74 -2.63 -13.23
N MET A 109 -3.58 -2.68 -11.91
CA MET A 109 -4.73 -2.72 -11.00
C MET A 109 -5.47 -1.39 -11.06
N SER A 110 -6.78 -1.44 -11.31
CA SER A 110 -7.62 -0.26 -11.44
C SER A 110 -8.96 -0.46 -10.76
N SER A 111 -9.39 0.53 -9.96
CA SER A 111 -10.71 0.53 -9.35
C SER A 111 -11.87 0.62 -10.36
N SER A 112 -11.59 1.06 -11.58
CA SER A 112 -12.57 1.10 -12.68
C SER A 112 -12.74 -0.23 -13.42
N SER A 113 -11.87 -1.23 -13.15
CA SER A 113 -11.93 -2.56 -13.75
C SER A 113 -12.26 -3.60 -12.68
N GLU A 114 -13.49 -4.09 -12.66
CA GLU A 114 -13.95 -5.08 -11.67
C GLU A 114 -13.15 -6.39 -11.69
N THR A 115 -12.48 -6.71 -12.79
CA THR A 115 -11.71 -7.95 -12.95
C THR A 115 -10.23 -7.81 -12.64
N SER A 116 -9.75 -6.59 -12.39
CA SER A 116 -8.32 -6.32 -12.19
C SER A 116 -7.84 -6.56 -10.75
N ALA A 117 -8.76 -6.58 -9.79
CA ALA A 117 -8.45 -6.67 -8.37
C ALA A 117 -9.56 -7.37 -7.58
N ILE A 118 -9.19 -7.85 -6.38
CA ILE A 118 -10.15 -8.26 -5.35
C ILE A 118 -10.51 -7.04 -4.51
N PHE A 119 -11.79 -6.78 -4.36
CA PHE A 119 -12.30 -5.71 -3.51
C PHE A 119 -12.76 -6.25 -2.16
N VAL A 120 -12.62 -5.47 -1.12
CA VAL A 120 -13.12 -5.81 0.23
C VAL A 120 -14.65 -5.94 0.27
N THR A 121 -15.34 -5.50 -0.77
CA THR A 121 -16.79 -5.64 -0.96
C THR A 121 -17.18 -6.87 -1.78
N ASP A 122 -16.21 -7.64 -2.31
CA ASP A 122 -16.50 -8.82 -3.12
C ASP A 122 -17.15 -9.92 -2.26
N THR A 123 -18.18 -10.53 -2.81
CA THR A 123 -18.76 -11.75 -2.24
C THR A 123 -17.82 -12.96 -2.44
N PRO A 124 -17.94 -14.03 -1.65
CA PRO A 124 -17.14 -15.26 -1.84
C PRO A 124 -17.20 -15.81 -3.27
N LYS A 125 -18.37 -15.68 -3.91
CA LYS A 125 -18.56 -16.09 -5.31
C LYS A 125 -17.77 -15.23 -6.29
N GLN A 126 -17.70 -13.92 -6.05
CA GLN A 126 -16.91 -12.98 -6.86
C GLN A 126 -15.42 -13.21 -6.66
N VAL A 127 -14.94 -13.37 -5.43
CA VAL A 127 -13.54 -13.73 -5.12
C VAL A 127 -13.15 -15.00 -5.88
N LYS A 128 -13.94 -16.07 -5.76
CA LYS A 128 -13.69 -17.35 -6.46
C LYS A 128 -13.65 -17.16 -7.98
N LYS A 129 -14.59 -16.41 -8.56
CA LYS A 129 -14.64 -16.15 -10.01
C LYS A 129 -13.39 -15.39 -10.48
N LYS A 130 -12.99 -14.34 -9.77
CA LYS A 130 -11.84 -13.50 -10.11
C LYS A 130 -10.53 -14.29 -10.01
N ILE A 131 -10.31 -15.05 -8.94
CA ILE A 131 -9.09 -15.85 -8.78
C ILE A 131 -9.04 -17.00 -9.79
N ASN A 132 -10.15 -17.67 -10.09
CA ASN A 132 -10.16 -18.70 -11.13
C ASN A 132 -9.81 -18.13 -12.51
N GLY A 133 -10.20 -16.89 -12.82
CA GLY A 133 -9.90 -16.20 -14.07
C GLY A 133 -8.56 -15.44 -14.10
N CYS A 134 -7.80 -15.39 -12.99
CA CYS A 134 -6.55 -14.64 -12.97
C CYS A 134 -5.43 -15.37 -13.73
N PHE A 135 -4.44 -14.58 -14.16
CA PHE A 135 -3.24 -15.09 -14.82
C PHE A 135 -2.49 -16.08 -13.91
N SER A 136 -1.92 -17.12 -14.52
CA SER A 136 -1.14 -18.15 -13.80
C SER A 136 0.17 -18.43 -14.55
N GLY A 137 1.20 -18.71 -13.78
CA GLY A 137 2.48 -19.21 -14.27
C GLY A 137 2.56 -20.74 -14.39
N GLY A 138 1.46 -21.45 -14.11
CA GLY A 138 1.37 -22.90 -14.28
C GLY A 138 1.18 -23.31 -15.75
N GLN A 139 1.30 -24.61 -16.00
CA GLN A 139 1.21 -25.18 -17.35
C GLN A 139 -0.25 -25.46 -17.77
N MET A 140 -0.44 -25.63 -19.08
CA MET A 140 -1.76 -25.83 -19.68
C MET A 140 -2.38 -27.19 -19.35
N THR A 141 -1.56 -28.22 -19.17
CA THR A 141 -2.02 -29.57 -18.84
C THR A 141 -1.31 -30.10 -17.60
N LYS A 142 -1.92 -31.12 -16.98
CA LYS A 142 -1.36 -31.78 -15.80
C LYS A 142 0.01 -32.41 -16.11
N GLU A 143 0.13 -33.05 -17.23
CA GLU A 143 1.37 -33.73 -17.67
C GLU A 143 2.52 -32.71 -17.87
N LEU A 144 2.22 -31.57 -18.50
CA LEU A 144 3.21 -30.51 -18.64
C LEU A 144 3.57 -29.88 -17.29
N GLN A 145 2.60 -29.75 -16.39
CA GLN A 145 2.84 -29.25 -15.02
C GLN A 145 3.78 -30.18 -14.26
N GLU A 146 3.56 -31.51 -14.34
CA GLU A 146 4.41 -32.51 -13.71
C GLU A 146 5.86 -32.51 -14.25
N ILE A 147 6.04 -32.21 -15.55
CA ILE A 147 7.35 -32.19 -16.18
C ILE A 147 8.10 -30.87 -15.93
N HIS A 148 7.43 -29.72 -16.07
CA HIS A 148 8.07 -28.41 -16.13
C HIS A 148 7.86 -27.57 -14.86
N GLY A 149 6.89 -27.93 -14.02
CA GLY A 149 6.47 -27.11 -12.90
C GLY A 149 5.86 -25.77 -13.29
N ALA A 150 5.62 -24.93 -12.30
CA ALA A 150 5.09 -23.58 -12.48
C ALA A 150 6.18 -22.51 -12.35
N ASN A 151 6.03 -21.44 -13.11
CA ASN A 151 6.83 -20.23 -12.92
C ASN A 151 6.20 -19.35 -11.83
N ILE A 152 6.63 -19.55 -10.59
CA ILE A 152 6.12 -18.83 -9.41
C ILE A 152 6.45 -17.32 -9.43
N GLN A 153 7.43 -16.88 -10.22
CA GLN A 153 7.83 -15.47 -10.33
C GLN A 153 6.79 -14.61 -11.06
N VAL A 154 5.98 -15.22 -11.93
CA VAL A 154 4.93 -14.55 -12.67
C VAL A 154 3.53 -15.04 -12.31
N ASP A 155 3.42 -16.08 -11.48
CA ASP A 155 2.15 -16.66 -11.04
C ASP A 155 1.44 -15.74 -10.06
N VAL A 156 0.33 -15.16 -10.48
CA VAL A 156 -0.45 -14.24 -9.66
C VAL A 156 -0.97 -14.90 -8.38
N PRO A 157 -1.61 -16.08 -8.40
CA PRO A 157 -2.05 -16.75 -7.18
C PRO A 157 -0.93 -16.92 -6.14
N TYR A 158 0.23 -17.39 -6.56
CA TYR A 158 1.36 -17.57 -5.64
C TYR A 158 1.89 -16.22 -5.12
N GLN A 159 2.00 -15.21 -5.98
CA GLN A 159 2.42 -13.88 -5.53
C GLN A 159 1.45 -13.27 -4.52
N TYR A 160 0.15 -13.52 -4.65
CA TYR A 160 -0.82 -13.13 -3.62
C TYR A 160 -0.60 -13.88 -2.30
N LEU A 161 -0.28 -15.18 -2.35
CA LEU A 161 0.05 -15.94 -1.14
C LEU A 161 1.24 -15.34 -0.41
N THR A 162 2.26 -14.80 -1.09
CA THR A 162 3.41 -14.15 -0.44
C THR A 162 3.04 -12.90 0.38
N PHE A 163 1.84 -12.34 0.19
CA PHE A 163 1.35 -11.19 0.96
C PHE A 163 0.38 -11.58 2.07
N PHE A 164 -0.37 -12.68 1.89
CA PHE A 164 -1.53 -13.00 2.73
C PHE A 164 -1.41 -14.31 3.52
N MET A 165 -0.43 -15.15 3.21
CA MET A 165 -0.14 -16.33 4.00
C MET A 165 0.83 -15.98 5.13
N GLU A 166 0.44 -16.25 6.38
CA GLU A 166 1.24 -15.91 7.56
C GLU A 166 2.32 -16.96 7.85
N ASP A 167 2.13 -18.21 7.39
CA ASP A 167 3.07 -19.30 7.58
C ASP A 167 4.10 -19.34 6.44
N ASP A 168 5.31 -18.83 6.73
CA ASP A 168 6.41 -18.76 5.77
C ASP A 168 6.91 -20.17 5.34
N GLU A 169 6.88 -21.16 6.22
CA GLU A 169 7.31 -22.52 5.91
C GLU A 169 6.30 -23.19 4.97
N GLU A 170 5.01 -23.01 5.23
CA GLU A 170 3.95 -23.50 4.35
C GLU A 170 3.97 -22.79 2.99
N LEU A 171 4.19 -21.48 2.98
CA LEU A 171 4.36 -20.70 1.75
C LEU A 171 5.52 -21.24 0.89
N LYS A 172 6.66 -21.50 1.53
CA LYS A 172 7.83 -22.06 0.86
C LYS A 172 7.57 -23.49 0.35
N ARG A 173 6.92 -24.32 1.15
CA ARG A 173 6.52 -25.67 0.75
C ARG A 173 5.64 -25.63 -0.50
N ILE A 174 4.59 -24.82 -0.49
CA ILE A 174 3.68 -24.67 -1.63
C ILE A 174 4.43 -24.17 -2.87
N GLY A 175 5.23 -23.13 -2.74
CA GLY A 175 5.89 -22.52 -3.88
C GLY A 175 7.02 -23.36 -4.47
N GLU A 176 8.03 -23.62 -3.67
CA GLU A 176 9.27 -24.22 -4.14
C GLU A 176 9.19 -25.75 -4.23
N THR A 177 8.61 -26.41 -3.20
CA THR A 177 8.63 -27.86 -3.09
C THR A 177 7.53 -28.51 -3.91
N GLU A 178 6.36 -27.89 -4.00
CA GLU A 178 5.19 -28.50 -4.64
C GLU A 178 4.89 -27.88 -6.01
N TYR A 179 4.65 -26.57 -6.08
CA TYR A 179 4.13 -25.93 -7.28
C TYR A 179 5.19 -25.74 -8.37
N ALA A 180 6.34 -25.16 -8.01
CA ALA A 180 7.46 -25.03 -8.96
C ALA A 180 8.06 -26.38 -9.37
N ALA A 181 7.95 -27.40 -8.50
CA ALA A 181 8.40 -28.75 -8.77
C ALA A 181 7.37 -29.63 -9.53
N GLY A 182 6.22 -29.08 -9.92
CA GLY A 182 5.20 -29.77 -10.69
C GLY A 182 4.31 -30.75 -9.91
N ARG A 183 4.44 -30.79 -8.59
CA ARG A 183 3.68 -31.71 -7.71
C ARG A 183 2.30 -31.18 -7.33
N MET A 184 2.10 -29.87 -7.47
CA MET A 184 0.83 -29.19 -7.20
C MET A 184 0.30 -28.54 -8.47
N LEU A 185 -1.01 -28.60 -8.67
CA LEU A 185 -1.65 -27.99 -9.82
C LEU A 185 -2.07 -26.54 -9.51
N THR A 186 -2.14 -25.69 -10.54
CA THR A 186 -2.62 -24.30 -10.43
C THR A 186 -3.97 -24.17 -9.72
N GLY A 187 -4.89 -25.12 -9.94
CA GLY A 187 -6.19 -25.13 -9.28
C GLY A 187 -6.13 -25.30 -7.77
N GLU A 188 -5.13 -26.02 -7.28
CA GLU A 188 -4.91 -26.24 -5.84
C GLU A 188 -4.38 -24.97 -5.19
N VAL A 189 -3.38 -24.31 -5.80
CA VAL A 189 -2.86 -23.00 -5.33
C VAL A 189 -3.97 -21.96 -5.32
N LYS A 190 -4.77 -21.89 -6.39
CA LYS A 190 -5.94 -20.98 -6.46
C LYS A 190 -6.95 -21.28 -5.36
N LYS A 191 -7.20 -22.55 -5.04
CA LYS A 191 -8.13 -22.95 -3.97
C LYS A 191 -7.66 -22.46 -2.60
N ILE A 192 -6.37 -22.58 -2.28
CA ILE A 192 -5.78 -22.08 -1.05
C ILE A 192 -5.98 -20.55 -0.96
N LEU A 193 -5.60 -19.82 -2.00
CA LEU A 193 -5.75 -18.37 -2.05
C LEU A 193 -7.21 -17.91 -1.92
N ILE A 194 -8.15 -18.61 -2.59
CA ILE A 194 -9.58 -18.30 -2.47
C ILE A 194 -10.05 -18.44 -1.03
N GLY A 195 -9.59 -19.45 -0.29
CA GLY A 195 -9.90 -19.63 1.12
C GLY A 195 -9.46 -18.42 1.96
N ILE A 196 -8.20 -18.04 1.84
CA ILE A 196 -7.61 -16.90 2.57
C ILE A 196 -8.35 -15.59 2.25
N LEU A 197 -8.48 -15.25 0.96
CA LEU A 197 -9.11 -13.99 0.56
C LEU A 197 -10.60 -13.92 0.88
N THR A 198 -11.31 -15.06 0.84
CA THR A 198 -12.72 -15.12 1.23
C THR A 198 -12.87 -14.85 2.73
N GLN A 199 -12.00 -15.42 3.55
CA GLN A 199 -12.02 -15.16 4.99
C GLN A 199 -11.71 -13.69 5.29
N MET A 200 -10.64 -13.15 4.71
CA MET A 200 -10.25 -11.75 4.91
C MET A 200 -11.34 -10.76 4.48
N THR A 201 -11.98 -10.98 3.33
CA THR A 201 -13.07 -10.12 2.88
C THR A 201 -14.29 -10.21 3.79
N LYS A 202 -14.59 -11.41 4.28
CA LYS A 202 -15.68 -11.63 5.23
C LYS A 202 -15.42 -10.90 6.55
N ASP A 203 -14.25 -11.08 7.14
CA ASP A 203 -13.87 -10.44 8.41
C ASP A 203 -13.96 -8.90 8.30
N HIS A 204 -13.48 -8.35 7.17
CA HIS A 204 -13.63 -6.92 6.90
C HIS A 204 -15.10 -6.48 6.80
N GLN A 205 -15.95 -7.26 6.12
CA GLN A 205 -17.38 -6.93 5.95
C GLN A 205 -18.12 -7.02 7.28
N ASP A 206 -17.84 -8.04 8.09
CA ASP A 206 -18.42 -8.23 9.41
C ASP A 206 -18.00 -7.07 10.34
N ALA A 207 -16.71 -6.70 10.36
CA ALA A 207 -16.23 -5.56 11.13
C ALA A 207 -16.86 -4.23 10.67
N ARG A 208 -16.99 -4.04 9.36
CA ARG A 208 -17.65 -2.86 8.79
C ARG A 208 -19.12 -2.78 9.17
N ALA A 209 -19.84 -3.89 9.16
CA ALA A 209 -21.24 -3.95 9.53
C ALA A 209 -21.49 -3.58 11.01
N ALA A 210 -20.48 -3.80 11.87
CA ALA A 210 -20.53 -3.43 13.28
C ALA A 210 -20.24 -1.93 13.55
N VAL A 211 -19.83 -1.15 12.54
CA VAL A 211 -19.54 0.28 12.69
C VAL A 211 -20.83 1.06 12.82
N THR A 212 -20.98 1.79 13.92
CA THR A 212 -22.14 2.67 14.20
C THR A 212 -21.84 4.14 13.83
N ASP A 213 -22.88 4.96 13.71
CA ASP A 213 -22.72 6.40 13.54
C ASP A 213 -21.95 7.07 14.68
N GLU A 214 -22.04 6.52 15.89
CA GLU A 214 -21.26 6.98 17.03
C GLU A 214 -19.78 6.68 16.82
N THR A 215 -19.43 5.46 16.35
CA THR A 215 -18.06 5.07 15.99
C THR A 215 -17.50 6.02 14.93
N VAL A 216 -18.29 6.33 13.89
CA VAL A 216 -17.88 7.27 12.83
C VAL A 216 -17.65 8.67 13.40
N ARG A 217 -18.60 9.20 14.21
CA ARG A 217 -18.44 10.51 14.83
C ARG A 217 -17.21 10.61 15.71
N ARG A 218 -16.95 9.57 16.53
CA ARG A 218 -15.77 9.49 17.38
C ARG A 218 -14.47 9.44 16.56
N PHE A 219 -14.46 8.66 15.49
CA PHE A 219 -13.30 8.55 14.60
C PHE A 219 -12.99 9.85 13.86
N MET A 220 -14.04 10.56 13.40
CA MET A 220 -13.93 11.83 12.68
C MET A 220 -13.69 13.04 13.58
N ALA A 221 -13.82 12.90 14.89
CA ALA A 221 -13.60 14.00 15.82
C ALA A 221 -12.14 14.49 15.77
N VAL A 222 -11.97 15.80 15.70
CA VAL A 222 -10.64 16.42 15.77
C VAL A 222 -10.13 16.30 17.22
N ARG A 223 -9.03 15.58 17.41
CA ARG A 223 -8.41 15.36 18.72
C ARG A 223 -6.88 15.31 18.61
N PRO A 224 -6.14 15.66 19.67
CA PRO A 224 -4.71 15.42 19.75
C PRO A 224 -4.37 13.93 19.74
N ILE A 225 -3.21 13.55 19.17
CA ILE A 225 -2.70 12.16 19.15
C ILE A 225 -1.59 11.95 20.18
N ASP A 226 -1.44 12.87 21.12
CA ASP A 226 -0.33 12.89 22.08
C ASP A 226 -0.49 11.94 23.30
N GLY A 227 -1.54 11.12 23.31
CA GLY A 227 -1.80 10.18 24.40
C GLY A 227 -2.43 10.81 25.66
N SER A 228 -2.74 12.10 25.65
CA SER A 228 -3.41 12.80 26.74
C SER A 228 -4.92 12.50 26.86
N ASP A 229 -5.43 11.65 25.96
CA ASP A 229 -6.84 11.24 25.99
C ASP A 229 -7.02 10.13 27.03
N GLU A 230 -7.43 10.49 28.25
CA GLU A 230 -7.75 9.57 29.37
C GLU A 230 -8.93 8.62 29.08
N ARG A 231 -9.46 8.62 27.87
CA ARG A 231 -10.56 7.76 27.44
C ARG A 231 -10.05 6.40 26.98
N GLY A 232 -9.88 5.53 27.97
CA GLY A 232 -9.92 4.08 27.89
C GLY A 232 -9.15 3.45 26.74
N SER A 233 -7.99 2.90 27.07
CA SER A 233 -7.36 1.87 26.26
C SER A 233 -8.43 0.88 25.77
N VAL A 234 -8.79 0.94 24.49
CA VAL A 234 -9.45 -0.17 23.83
C VAL A 234 -8.40 -1.28 23.79
N GLN A 235 -8.52 -2.23 24.70
CA GLN A 235 -7.75 -3.46 24.60
C GLN A 235 -8.02 -4.06 23.22
N PRO A 236 -6.98 -4.45 22.47
CA PRO A 236 -7.20 -5.25 21.28
C PRO A 236 -7.98 -6.51 21.69
N PRO A 237 -8.88 -7.01 20.83
CA PRO A 237 -9.55 -8.28 21.08
C PRO A 237 -8.46 -9.32 21.31
N SER A 238 -8.59 -10.06 22.43
CA SER A 238 -7.71 -11.19 22.76
C SER A 238 -7.74 -12.15 21.57
N PRO A 239 -6.60 -12.64 21.09
CA PRO A 239 -6.60 -13.68 20.08
C PRO A 239 -7.37 -14.87 20.66
N GLY A 240 -8.46 -15.22 20.01
CA GLY A 240 -9.28 -16.36 20.40
C GLY A 240 -8.41 -17.63 20.40
N VAL A 241 -8.50 -18.36 21.52
CA VAL A 241 -7.96 -19.71 21.70
C VAL A 241 -8.66 -20.68 20.77
#